data_49ac4cefa2da1faccf0ba282ef5f1df2
#
_entry.id   49ac4cefa2da1faccf0ba282ef5f1df2
#
_cell.length_a   1.000
_cell.length_b   1.000
_cell.length_c   1.000
_cell.angle_alpha   90.00
_cell.angle_beta   90.00
_cell.angle_gamma   90.00
#
_symmetry.space_group_name_H-M   'P 1'
#
loop_
_entity.id
_entity.type
_entity.pdbx_description
1 polymer ?
#
loop_
_entity_poly.entity_id
_entity_poly.type
_entity_poly.pdbx_seq_one_letter_code
_entity_poly.pdbx_strand_id
1 'polypeptide(L)'
;MPETIADQVRAMREARAAMPPDPARVVYAQDRERLAAEGLPQGLIAAGDRVPEAMLLDPKGQPVALSSVLANRAAVLVFYRGAWCPYCNIALRIYQAQLLPELNHRGIGLVAVSPQRPDASLSLAEKEALEFAVLSDAGLTLARQLGIVYTPPPEVIAANLGRGLDVAAGNADGTSALPMPATVVVDAGEVARWVDVHPDYSTRSEVTEILTAVDSMLT
;
A
#
# COMPACT_ATOMS: atom_id res chain seq x y z
N MET A 1 -5.87 18.17 -16.75
CA MET A 1 -5.57 17.77 -15.36
C MET A 1 -4.72 16.54 -15.43
N PRO A 2 -3.78 16.32 -14.51
CA PRO A 2 -3.05 15.05 -14.47
C PRO A 2 -4.02 13.89 -14.25
N GLU A 3 -3.69 12.73 -14.82
CA GLU A 3 -4.51 11.53 -14.73
C GLU A 3 -4.51 11.00 -13.28
N THR A 4 -5.69 10.68 -12.74
CA THR A 4 -5.85 10.18 -11.37
C THR A 4 -5.64 8.67 -11.28
N ILE A 5 -5.44 8.15 -10.06
CA ILE A 5 -5.41 6.71 -9.82
C ILE A 5 -6.74 6.07 -10.22
N ALA A 6 -7.85 6.71 -9.85
CA ALA A 6 -9.19 6.26 -10.20
C ALA A 6 -9.41 6.16 -11.72
N ASP A 7 -8.89 7.14 -12.50
CA ASP A 7 -8.98 7.13 -13.97
C ASP A 7 -8.23 5.93 -14.57
N GLN A 8 -6.98 5.69 -14.13
CA GLN A 8 -6.19 4.54 -14.62
C GLN A 8 -6.79 3.20 -14.20
N VAL A 9 -7.32 3.11 -12.98
CA VAL A 9 -8.01 1.90 -12.51
C VAL A 9 -9.28 1.65 -13.34
N ARG A 10 -10.06 2.69 -13.63
CA ARG A 10 -11.24 2.59 -14.49
C ARG A 10 -10.86 2.10 -15.90
N ALA A 11 -9.89 2.72 -16.54
CA ALA A 11 -9.42 2.32 -17.88
C ALA A 11 -8.91 0.86 -17.89
N MET A 12 -8.16 0.44 -16.87
CA MET A 12 -7.72 -0.94 -16.74
C MET A 12 -8.90 -1.90 -16.57
N ARG A 13 -9.94 -1.54 -15.80
CA ARG A 13 -11.14 -2.38 -15.61
C ARG A 13 -11.93 -2.51 -16.92
N GLU A 14 -12.10 -1.44 -17.66
CA GLU A 14 -12.77 -1.42 -18.97
C GLU A 14 -12.02 -2.30 -19.97
N ALA A 15 -10.70 -2.17 -20.07
CA ALA A 15 -9.87 -3.02 -20.90
C ALA A 15 -10.01 -4.52 -20.55
N ARG A 16 -10.06 -4.84 -19.25
CA ARG A 16 -10.25 -6.21 -18.77
C ARG A 16 -11.67 -6.75 -19.04
N ALA A 17 -12.69 -5.90 -18.99
CA ALA A 17 -14.06 -6.30 -19.31
C ALA A 17 -14.22 -6.71 -20.76
N ALA A 18 -13.45 -6.13 -21.69
CA ALA A 18 -13.40 -6.51 -23.09
C ALA A 18 -12.66 -7.83 -23.37
N MET A 19 -11.95 -8.41 -22.38
CA MET A 19 -11.25 -9.68 -22.51
C MET A 19 -12.19 -10.87 -22.29
N PRO A 20 -11.85 -12.08 -22.77
CA PRO A 20 -12.65 -13.28 -22.50
C PRO A 20 -13.02 -13.46 -21.03
N PRO A 21 -14.17 -14.08 -20.73
CA PRO A 21 -14.58 -14.33 -19.35
C PRO A 21 -13.51 -15.08 -18.55
N ASP A 22 -13.32 -14.65 -17.31
CA ASP A 22 -12.37 -15.25 -16.38
C ASP A 22 -13.07 -15.40 -15.02
N PRO A 23 -13.33 -16.64 -14.57
CA PRO A 23 -14.03 -16.91 -13.30
C PRO A 23 -13.37 -16.23 -12.09
N ALA A 24 -12.04 -16.10 -12.08
CA ALA A 24 -11.34 -15.45 -11.00
C ALA A 24 -11.75 -13.97 -10.82
N ARG A 25 -12.18 -13.29 -11.90
CA ARG A 25 -12.65 -11.89 -11.80
C ARG A 25 -13.93 -11.76 -10.99
N VAL A 26 -14.80 -12.77 -11.07
CA VAL A 26 -16.04 -12.81 -10.25
C VAL A 26 -15.67 -12.93 -8.78
N VAL A 27 -14.77 -13.87 -8.46
CA VAL A 27 -14.28 -14.06 -7.08
C VAL A 27 -13.67 -12.77 -6.51
N TYR A 28 -12.82 -12.10 -7.29
CA TYR A 28 -12.22 -10.82 -6.85
C TYR A 28 -13.24 -9.69 -6.72
N ALA A 29 -14.28 -9.66 -7.53
CA ALA A 29 -15.33 -8.66 -7.42
C ALA A 29 -16.13 -8.87 -6.13
N GLN A 30 -16.55 -10.10 -5.86
CA GLN A 30 -17.27 -10.49 -4.64
C GLN A 30 -16.45 -10.20 -3.38
N ASP A 31 -15.14 -10.48 -3.40
CA ASP A 31 -14.27 -10.20 -2.25
C ASP A 31 -14.16 -8.68 -1.98
N ARG A 32 -14.04 -7.85 -3.02
CA ARG A 32 -14.04 -6.40 -2.84
C ARG A 32 -15.37 -5.88 -2.28
N GLU A 33 -16.50 -6.39 -2.81
CA GLU A 33 -17.83 -6.04 -2.31
C GLU A 33 -18.01 -6.45 -0.86
N ARG A 34 -17.54 -7.65 -0.48
CA ARG A 34 -17.54 -8.13 0.90
C ARG A 34 -16.73 -7.20 1.80
N LEU A 35 -15.47 -6.91 1.45
CA LEU A 35 -14.59 -6.03 2.25
C LEU A 35 -15.15 -4.61 2.35
N ALA A 36 -15.72 -4.06 1.27
CA ALA A 36 -16.37 -2.76 1.30
C ALA A 36 -17.60 -2.74 2.22
N ALA A 37 -18.37 -3.83 2.25
CA ALA A 37 -19.55 -3.98 3.12
C ALA A 37 -19.16 -4.17 4.59
N GLU A 38 -18.06 -4.89 4.88
CA GLU A 38 -17.50 -5.03 6.22
C GLU A 38 -16.94 -3.72 6.76
N GLY A 39 -16.47 -2.84 5.85
CA GLY A 39 -15.95 -1.53 6.20
C GLY A 39 -14.57 -1.55 6.85
N LEU A 40 -14.26 -0.51 7.62
CA LEU A 40 -12.97 -0.37 8.29
C LEU A 40 -12.87 -1.33 9.49
N PRO A 41 -11.71 -1.98 9.69
CA PRO A 41 -11.49 -2.87 10.82
C PRO A 41 -11.52 -2.11 12.15
N GLN A 42 -11.85 -2.84 13.22
CA GLN A 42 -11.73 -2.30 14.58
C GLN A 42 -10.27 -2.19 15.00
N GLY A 43 -9.95 -1.20 15.83
CA GLY A 43 -8.58 -0.99 16.31
C GLY A 43 -7.64 -0.37 15.28
N LEU A 44 -8.22 0.25 14.25
CA LEU A 44 -7.44 1.02 13.28
C LEU A 44 -6.76 2.21 13.96
N ILE A 45 -5.49 2.47 13.59
CA ILE A 45 -4.80 3.70 13.99
C ILE A 45 -5.61 4.93 13.56
N ALA A 46 -5.65 5.93 14.42
CA ALA A 46 -6.36 7.19 14.18
C ALA A 46 -5.39 8.38 14.11
N ALA A 47 -5.86 9.48 13.56
CA ALA A 47 -5.14 10.75 13.65
C ALA A 47 -4.97 11.16 15.13
N GLY A 48 -3.74 11.50 15.51
CA GLY A 48 -3.32 11.78 16.89
C GLY A 48 -2.60 10.61 17.55
N ASP A 49 -2.73 9.39 17.05
CA ASP A 49 -1.99 8.24 17.58
C ASP A 49 -0.52 8.28 17.12
N ARG A 50 0.36 7.76 17.96
CA ARG A 50 1.77 7.55 17.58
C ARG A 50 1.87 6.32 16.68
N VAL A 51 2.57 6.47 15.55
CA VAL A 51 2.90 5.33 14.68
C VAL A 51 3.88 4.42 15.45
N PRO A 52 3.58 3.12 15.58
CA PRO A 52 4.47 2.20 16.29
C PRO A 52 5.83 2.07 15.63
N GLU A 53 6.89 1.94 16.43
CA GLU A 53 8.20 1.57 15.93
C GLU A 53 8.17 0.13 15.38
N ALA A 54 8.85 -0.08 14.25
CA ALA A 54 8.94 -1.39 13.63
C ALA A 54 10.29 -1.60 12.94
N MET A 55 10.79 -2.83 13.02
CA MET A 55 11.91 -3.27 12.20
C MET A 55 11.40 -3.77 10.87
N LEU A 56 11.74 -3.07 9.81
CA LEU A 56 11.44 -3.41 8.43
C LEU A 56 12.70 -3.94 7.76
N LEU A 57 12.55 -4.47 6.55
CA LEU A 57 13.70 -4.85 5.73
C LEU A 57 13.83 -3.89 4.53
N ASP A 58 15.04 -3.47 4.26
CA ASP A 58 15.35 -2.73 3.05
C ASP A 58 15.32 -3.68 1.81
N PRO A 59 15.43 -3.16 0.57
CA PRO A 59 15.44 -3.99 -0.63
C PRO A 59 16.58 -5.03 -0.69
N LYS A 60 17.64 -4.88 0.11
CA LYS A 60 18.75 -5.84 0.22
C LYS A 60 18.53 -6.85 1.34
N GLY A 61 17.38 -6.81 2.02
CA GLY A 61 17.06 -7.68 3.15
C GLY A 61 17.74 -7.28 4.46
N GLN A 62 18.31 -6.08 4.55
CA GLN A 62 18.92 -5.60 5.79
C GLN A 62 17.85 -4.98 6.70
N PRO A 63 17.87 -5.28 8.01
CA PRO A 63 16.93 -4.69 8.95
C PRO A 63 17.18 -3.19 9.09
N VAL A 64 16.10 -2.43 9.05
CA VAL A 64 16.08 -0.97 9.22
C VAL A 64 14.92 -0.57 10.13
N ALA A 65 15.20 0.24 11.14
CA ALA A 65 14.16 0.79 12.00
C ALA A 65 13.34 1.84 11.24
N LEU A 66 12.02 1.85 11.42
CA LEU A 66 11.15 2.83 10.79
C LEU A 66 11.58 4.26 11.15
N SER A 67 11.87 4.52 12.42
CA SER A 67 12.37 5.82 12.90
C SER A 67 13.65 6.28 12.19
N SER A 68 14.55 5.35 11.85
CA SER A 68 15.76 5.66 11.07
C SER A 68 15.43 6.04 9.62
N VAL A 69 14.42 5.44 9.01
CA VAL A 69 13.96 5.79 7.67
C VAL A 69 13.29 7.15 7.66
N LEU A 70 12.46 7.43 8.67
CA LEU A 70 11.80 8.73 8.84
C LEU A 70 12.81 9.85 9.15
N ALA A 71 13.90 9.54 9.84
CA ALA A 71 15.01 10.47 10.14
C ALA A 71 14.53 11.78 10.78
N ASN A 72 13.57 11.73 11.70
CA ASN A 72 12.93 12.87 12.35
C ASN A 72 12.29 13.87 11.36
N ARG A 73 11.80 13.41 10.23
CA ARG A 73 11.08 14.21 9.24
C ARG A 73 9.64 13.71 9.11
N ALA A 74 8.76 14.61 8.74
CA ALA A 74 7.43 14.21 8.31
C ALA A 74 7.51 13.30 7.08
N ALA A 75 6.58 12.37 6.96
CA ALA A 75 6.54 11.43 5.85
C ALA A 75 5.11 10.97 5.51
N VAL A 76 4.96 10.47 4.31
CA VAL A 76 3.79 9.73 3.85
C VAL A 76 4.17 8.25 3.79
N LEU A 77 3.49 7.43 4.59
CA LEU A 77 3.63 5.98 4.58
C LEU A 77 2.51 5.39 3.72
N VAL A 78 2.85 4.60 2.72
CA VAL A 78 1.90 3.94 1.81
C VAL A 78 2.01 2.43 1.99
N PHE A 79 0.94 1.80 2.47
CA PHE A 79 0.85 0.35 2.60
C PHE A 79 0.21 -0.25 1.35
N TYR A 80 0.88 -1.24 0.76
CA TYR A 80 0.43 -1.88 -0.46
C TYR A 80 0.54 -3.40 -0.38
N ARG A 81 -0.26 -4.10 -1.20
CA ARG A 81 -0.42 -5.56 -1.12
C ARG A 81 0.78 -6.33 -1.69
N GLY A 82 1.45 -5.74 -2.66
CA GLY A 82 2.61 -6.34 -3.32
C GLY A 82 2.74 -5.95 -4.78
N ALA A 83 3.89 -6.21 -5.38
CA ALA A 83 4.26 -5.94 -6.77
C ALA A 83 3.36 -6.65 -7.81
N TRP A 84 2.76 -7.77 -7.42
CA TRP A 84 1.82 -8.51 -8.24
C TRP A 84 0.44 -7.82 -8.39
N CYS A 85 0.14 -6.84 -7.54
CA CYS A 85 -1.15 -6.16 -7.50
C CYS A 85 -1.19 -5.00 -8.50
N PRO A 86 -2.01 -5.07 -9.57
CA PRO A 86 -2.02 -4.04 -10.61
C PRO A 86 -2.49 -2.68 -10.11
N TYR A 87 -3.41 -2.64 -9.14
CA TYR A 87 -3.88 -1.40 -8.52
C TYR A 87 -2.75 -0.71 -7.72
N CYS A 88 -1.89 -1.51 -7.06
CA CYS A 88 -0.74 -1.00 -6.35
C CYS A 88 0.28 -0.39 -7.31
N ASN A 89 0.56 -1.07 -8.41
CA ASN A 89 1.53 -0.59 -9.41
C ASN A 89 1.06 0.71 -10.06
N ILE A 90 -0.26 0.86 -10.34
CA ILE A 90 -0.83 2.13 -10.81
C ILE A 90 -0.57 3.24 -9.79
N ALA A 91 -0.91 3.01 -8.52
CA ALA A 91 -0.76 4.02 -7.47
C ALA A 91 0.70 4.42 -7.27
N LEU A 92 1.63 3.44 -7.17
CA LEU A 92 3.04 3.72 -6.94
C LEU A 92 3.67 4.51 -8.10
N ARG A 93 3.30 4.24 -9.36
CA ARG A 93 3.74 5.04 -10.51
C ARG A 93 3.22 6.47 -10.46
N ILE A 94 1.95 6.65 -10.10
CA ILE A 94 1.36 8.00 -9.96
C ILE A 94 2.02 8.73 -8.79
N TYR A 95 2.26 8.07 -7.67
CA TYR A 95 2.97 8.67 -6.54
C TYR A 95 4.41 9.04 -6.91
N GLN A 96 5.12 8.21 -7.68
CA GLN A 96 6.44 8.57 -8.21
C GLN A 96 6.38 9.83 -9.07
N ALA A 97 5.43 9.89 -10.00
CA ALA A 97 5.37 10.94 -11.00
C ALA A 97 4.79 12.26 -10.48
N GLN A 98 3.83 12.20 -9.55
CA GLN A 98 3.04 13.38 -9.18
C GLN A 98 3.15 13.74 -7.69
N LEU A 99 3.26 12.75 -6.78
CA LEU A 99 3.31 13.01 -5.34
C LEU A 99 4.74 13.28 -4.87
N LEU A 100 5.70 12.45 -5.27
CA LEU A 100 7.08 12.55 -4.79
C LEU A 100 7.73 13.92 -5.04
N PRO A 101 7.61 14.56 -6.22
CA PRO A 101 8.16 15.89 -6.43
C PRO A 101 7.58 16.94 -5.47
N GLU A 102 6.28 16.87 -5.20
CA GLU A 102 5.59 17.78 -4.29
C GLU A 102 6.01 17.58 -2.82
N LEU A 103 6.20 16.32 -2.40
CA LEU A 103 6.70 15.99 -1.06
C LEU A 103 8.15 16.42 -0.91
N ASN A 104 9.00 16.17 -1.91
CA ASN A 104 10.41 16.59 -1.89
C ASN A 104 10.54 18.11 -1.75
N HIS A 105 9.71 18.87 -2.45
CA HIS A 105 9.68 20.34 -2.33
C HIS A 105 9.34 20.81 -0.90
N ARG A 106 8.56 20.03 -0.16
CA ARG A 106 8.17 20.29 1.24
C ARG A 106 9.13 19.65 2.27
N GLY A 107 10.17 18.92 1.83
CA GLY A 107 11.08 18.18 2.72
C GLY A 107 10.44 16.98 3.41
N ILE A 108 9.36 16.41 2.83
CA ILE A 108 8.58 15.29 3.38
C ILE A 108 8.99 13.99 2.68
N GLY A 109 9.17 12.92 3.46
CA GLY A 109 9.52 11.61 2.95
C GLY A 109 8.32 10.88 2.33
N LEU A 110 8.60 9.95 1.41
CA LEU A 110 7.63 8.96 0.92
C LEU A 110 8.20 7.58 1.14
N VAL A 111 7.43 6.69 1.77
CA VAL A 111 7.84 5.33 2.09
C VAL A 111 6.72 4.37 1.71
N ALA A 112 7.00 3.39 0.88
CA ALA A 112 6.09 2.31 0.55
C ALA A 112 6.44 1.05 1.34
N VAL A 113 5.43 0.39 1.92
CA VAL A 113 5.60 -0.78 2.79
C VAL A 113 4.69 -1.91 2.32
N SER A 114 5.23 -3.12 2.18
CA SER A 114 4.47 -4.33 1.84
C SER A 114 4.97 -5.56 2.59
N PRO A 115 4.21 -6.65 2.65
CA PRO A 115 4.65 -7.89 3.29
C PRO A 115 5.60 -8.73 2.42
N GLN A 116 5.85 -8.31 1.19
CA GLN A 116 6.65 -9.09 0.25
C GLN A 116 8.10 -9.24 0.69
N ARG A 117 8.74 -10.32 0.19
CA ARG A 117 10.18 -10.50 0.34
C ARG A 117 10.94 -9.33 -0.28
N PRO A 118 12.10 -8.96 0.29
CA PRO A 118 12.89 -7.82 -0.18
C PRO A 118 13.29 -7.86 -1.65
N ASP A 119 13.60 -9.04 -2.20
CA ASP A 119 13.94 -9.26 -3.61
C ASP A 119 12.78 -8.86 -4.55
N ALA A 120 11.54 -9.17 -4.19
CA ALA A 120 10.37 -8.75 -4.95
C ALA A 120 10.13 -7.23 -4.84
N SER A 121 10.46 -6.62 -3.69
CA SER A 121 10.40 -5.17 -3.48
C SER A 121 11.45 -4.43 -4.31
N LEU A 122 12.67 -4.98 -4.40
CA LEU A 122 13.74 -4.45 -5.25
C LEU A 122 13.34 -4.48 -6.73
N SER A 123 12.86 -5.64 -7.20
CA SER A 123 12.41 -5.81 -8.59
C SER A 123 11.28 -4.84 -8.96
N LEU A 124 10.36 -4.53 -8.04
CA LEU A 124 9.34 -3.53 -8.25
C LEU A 124 9.94 -2.12 -8.35
N ALA A 125 10.80 -1.75 -7.40
CA ALA A 125 11.42 -0.44 -7.38
C ALA A 125 12.23 -0.16 -8.66
N GLU A 126 12.99 -1.16 -9.12
CA GLU A 126 13.74 -1.07 -10.37
C GLU A 126 12.82 -0.98 -11.60
N LYS A 127 11.83 -1.86 -11.70
CA LYS A 127 10.89 -1.90 -12.83
C LYS A 127 10.09 -0.62 -12.98
N GLU A 128 9.65 -0.03 -11.90
CA GLU A 128 8.81 1.18 -11.89
C GLU A 128 9.64 2.46 -11.67
N ALA A 129 10.99 2.36 -11.63
CA ALA A 129 11.93 3.45 -11.41
C ALA A 129 11.55 4.31 -10.18
N LEU A 130 11.23 3.65 -9.06
CA LEU A 130 10.82 4.33 -7.84
C LEU A 130 12.04 4.92 -7.11
N GLU A 131 11.99 6.20 -6.80
CA GLU A 131 13.07 6.95 -6.13
C GLU A 131 12.82 7.14 -4.63
N PHE A 132 11.70 6.65 -4.11
CA PHE A 132 11.37 6.65 -2.70
C PHE A 132 11.66 5.28 -2.05
N ALA A 133 11.70 5.25 -0.72
CA ALA A 133 11.97 4.03 0.01
C ALA A 133 10.85 2.99 -0.20
N VAL A 134 11.24 1.76 -0.55
CA VAL A 134 10.33 0.59 -0.67
C VAL A 134 10.82 -0.46 0.31
N LEU A 135 10.02 -0.76 1.33
CA LEU A 135 10.41 -1.59 2.46
C LEU A 135 9.51 -2.82 2.60
N SER A 136 10.04 -3.85 3.25
CA SER A 136 9.31 -5.06 3.59
C SER A 136 8.97 -5.09 5.08
N ASP A 137 7.68 -5.18 5.39
CA ASP A 137 7.14 -5.52 6.71
C ASP A 137 6.98 -7.05 6.76
N ALA A 138 8.10 -7.74 6.93
CA ALA A 138 8.24 -9.18 6.73
C ALA A 138 7.31 -10.06 7.58
N GLY A 139 6.89 -9.58 8.75
CA GLY A 139 5.93 -10.28 9.63
C GLY A 139 4.57 -9.60 9.68
N LEU A 140 4.31 -8.62 8.82
CA LEU A 140 3.15 -7.73 8.93
C LEU A 140 3.06 -7.06 10.31
N THR A 141 4.19 -6.87 10.99
CA THR A 141 4.23 -6.38 12.37
C THR A 141 3.70 -4.98 12.48
N LEU A 142 4.18 -4.08 11.63
CA LEU A 142 3.70 -2.69 11.57
C LEU A 142 2.23 -2.65 11.12
N ALA A 143 1.90 -3.34 10.04
CA ALA A 143 0.54 -3.36 9.51
C ALA A 143 -0.48 -3.92 10.52
N ARG A 144 -0.11 -4.93 11.33
CA ARG A 144 -0.97 -5.47 12.41
C ARG A 144 -1.17 -4.45 13.53
N GLN A 145 -0.12 -3.75 13.93
CA GLN A 145 -0.20 -2.71 14.97
C GLN A 145 -1.03 -1.51 14.51
N LEU A 146 -1.06 -1.23 13.20
CA LEU A 146 -1.92 -0.21 12.61
C LEU A 146 -3.37 -0.67 12.42
N GLY A 147 -3.67 -1.96 12.62
CA GLY A 147 -5.01 -2.52 12.47
C GLY A 147 -5.46 -2.71 11.01
N ILE A 148 -4.53 -2.73 10.05
CA ILE A 148 -4.87 -2.75 8.61
C ILE A 148 -4.73 -4.13 7.95
N VAL A 149 -4.46 -5.19 8.71
CA VAL A 149 -4.25 -6.54 8.14
C VAL A 149 -5.56 -7.30 7.98
N TYR A 150 -5.72 -7.93 6.83
CA TYR A 150 -6.77 -8.90 6.58
C TYR A 150 -6.21 -10.16 5.93
N THR A 151 -6.95 -11.27 6.03
CA THR A 151 -6.61 -12.52 5.36
C THR A 151 -7.63 -12.78 4.25
N PRO A 152 -7.19 -12.92 2.99
CA PRO A 152 -8.10 -13.30 1.91
C PRO A 152 -8.78 -14.64 2.19
N PRO A 153 -10.06 -14.80 1.86
CA PRO A 153 -10.77 -16.05 2.05
C PRO A 153 -10.26 -17.15 1.11
N PRO A 154 -10.53 -18.45 1.41
CA PRO A 154 -9.99 -19.57 0.66
C PRO A 154 -10.25 -19.53 -0.85
N GLU A 155 -11.41 -19.05 -1.27
CA GLU A 155 -11.78 -18.91 -2.68
C GLU A 155 -10.90 -17.88 -3.42
N VAL A 156 -10.48 -16.80 -2.76
CA VAL A 156 -9.56 -15.81 -3.33
C VAL A 156 -8.16 -16.39 -3.43
N ILE A 157 -7.72 -17.13 -2.40
CA ILE A 157 -6.42 -17.82 -2.41
C ILE A 157 -6.38 -18.84 -3.55
N ALA A 158 -7.43 -19.64 -3.71
CA ALA A 158 -7.55 -20.62 -4.80
C ALA A 158 -7.57 -19.95 -6.18
N ALA A 159 -8.28 -18.83 -6.33
CA ALA A 159 -8.30 -18.06 -7.58
C ALA A 159 -6.90 -17.48 -7.93
N ASN A 160 -6.15 -17.04 -6.94
CA ASN A 160 -4.76 -16.59 -7.13
C ASN A 160 -3.85 -17.74 -7.59
N LEU A 161 -3.90 -18.88 -6.88
CA LEU A 161 -3.12 -20.07 -7.24
C LEU A 161 -3.45 -20.58 -8.65
N GLY A 162 -4.74 -20.61 -9.02
CA GLY A 162 -5.18 -21.00 -10.36
C GLY A 162 -4.64 -20.08 -11.47
N ARG A 163 -4.18 -18.90 -11.14
CA ARG A 163 -3.53 -17.94 -12.04
C ARG A 163 -2.00 -17.91 -11.90
N GLY A 164 -1.43 -18.86 -11.16
CA GLY A 164 0.01 -18.94 -10.91
C GLY A 164 0.54 -17.92 -9.89
N LEU A 165 -0.35 -17.27 -9.11
CA LEU A 165 0.03 -16.34 -8.07
C LEU A 165 -0.07 -17.02 -6.70
N ASP A 166 1.07 -17.37 -6.12
CA ASP A 166 1.18 -17.80 -4.74
C ASP A 166 1.59 -16.61 -3.85
N VAL A 167 0.59 -15.99 -3.22
CA VAL A 167 0.81 -14.83 -2.34
C VAL A 167 1.61 -15.23 -1.12
N ALA A 168 1.33 -16.43 -0.55
CA ALA A 168 2.05 -16.91 0.63
C ALA A 168 3.54 -17.13 0.33
N ALA A 169 3.87 -17.72 -0.82
CA ALA A 169 5.26 -17.87 -1.23
C ALA A 169 5.97 -16.52 -1.48
N GLY A 170 5.22 -15.51 -1.90
CA GLY A 170 5.74 -14.15 -2.14
C GLY A 170 5.90 -13.31 -0.87
N ASN A 171 5.13 -13.58 0.17
CA ASN A 171 5.22 -12.89 1.45
C ASN A 171 6.39 -13.45 2.29
N ALA A 172 7.04 -12.58 3.05
CA ALA A 172 8.21 -12.96 3.83
C ALA A 172 7.87 -13.88 5.02
N ASP A 173 6.64 -13.80 5.56
CA ASP A 173 6.16 -14.65 6.65
C ASP A 173 5.53 -15.97 6.18
N GLY A 174 5.45 -16.20 4.86
CA GLY A 174 4.85 -17.41 4.29
C GLY A 174 3.34 -17.50 4.43
N THR A 175 2.65 -16.40 4.76
CA THR A 175 1.19 -16.35 4.87
C THR A 175 0.54 -15.61 3.71
N SER A 176 -0.76 -15.84 3.48
CA SER A 176 -1.54 -15.06 2.51
C SER A 176 -2.12 -13.77 3.08
N ALA A 177 -1.78 -13.41 4.33
CA ALA A 177 -2.24 -12.18 4.96
C ALA A 177 -1.68 -10.95 4.22
N LEU A 178 -2.48 -9.90 4.15
CA LEU A 178 -2.17 -8.70 3.39
C LEU A 178 -2.59 -7.44 4.16
N PRO A 179 -1.90 -6.33 3.98
CA PRO A 179 -2.43 -5.05 4.43
C PRO A 179 -3.60 -4.63 3.52
N MET A 180 -4.64 -4.04 4.08
CA MET A 180 -5.52 -3.17 3.32
C MET A 180 -4.66 -2.02 2.78
N PRO A 181 -4.87 -1.58 1.52
CA PRO A 181 -4.20 -0.38 1.05
C PRO A 181 -4.50 0.78 1.99
N ALA A 182 -3.46 1.43 2.44
CA ALA A 182 -3.59 2.53 3.39
C ALA A 182 -2.52 3.59 3.14
N THR A 183 -2.85 4.83 3.47
CA THR A 183 -1.92 5.95 3.49
C THR A 183 -1.98 6.62 4.85
N VAL A 184 -0.81 6.84 5.45
CA VAL A 184 -0.68 7.52 6.74
C VAL A 184 0.28 8.70 6.58
N VAL A 185 -0.20 9.90 6.83
CA VAL A 185 0.65 11.10 6.92
C VAL A 185 1.12 11.22 8.35
N VAL A 186 2.43 11.22 8.56
CA VAL A 186 3.05 11.31 9.88
C VAL A 186 3.89 12.57 9.99
N ASP A 187 3.87 13.19 11.17
CA ASP A 187 4.75 14.33 11.45
C ASP A 187 6.15 13.90 11.89
N ALA A 188 7.03 14.87 12.13
CA ALA A 188 8.40 14.63 12.59
C ALA A 188 8.48 13.98 13.99
N GLY A 189 7.41 14.01 14.77
CA GLY A 189 7.28 13.31 16.05
C GLY A 189 6.69 11.90 15.93
N GLU A 190 6.53 11.39 14.71
CA GLU A 190 5.94 10.08 14.40
C GLU A 190 4.47 9.96 14.82
N VAL A 191 3.74 11.07 14.90
CA VAL A 191 2.31 11.09 15.16
C VAL A 191 1.55 11.09 13.84
N ALA A 192 0.60 10.17 13.69
CA ALA A 192 -0.30 10.14 12.54
C ALA A 192 -1.16 11.40 12.52
N ARG A 193 -1.12 12.15 11.44
CA ARG A 193 -1.91 13.38 11.25
C ARG A 193 -3.10 13.14 10.33
N TRP A 194 -2.99 12.14 9.50
CA TRP A 194 -4.07 11.71 8.63
C TRP A 194 -3.91 10.22 8.32
N VAL A 195 -5.03 9.51 8.27
CA VAL A 195 -5.09 8.07 8.00
C VAL A 195 -6.21 7.83 7.02
N ASP A 196 -5.92 7.15 5.92
CA ASP A 196 -6.89 6.73 4.92
C ASP A 196 -6.68 5.26 4.58
N VAL A 197 -7.70 4.44 4.79
CA VAL A 197 -7.64 2.98 4.61
C VAL A 197 -8.74 2.53 3.67
N HIS A 198 -8.39 1.68 2.72
CA HIS A 198 -9.26 1.23 1.64
C HIS A 198 -9.64 -0.25 1.78
N PRO A 199 -10.82 -0.58 2.35
CA PRO A 199 -11.34 -1.95 2.33
C PRO A 199 -11.52 -2.48 0.91
N ASP A 200 -12.10 -1.71 -0.02
CA ASP A 200 -12.00 -2.04 -1.46
C ASP A 200 -10.56 -1.83 -1.92
N TYR A 201 -9.81 -2.92 -1.99
CA TYR A 201 -8.39 -2.89 -2.38
C TYR A 201 -8.12 -2.44 -3.82
N SER A 202 -9.13 -2.04 -4.57
CA SER A 202 -8.96 -1.43 -5.89
C SER A 202 -8.94 0.10 -5.87
N THR A 203 -9.21 0.70 -4.72
CA THR A 203 -9.12 2.16 -4.50
C THR A 203 -7.85 2.54 -3.77
N ARG A 204 -7.49 3.81 -3.81
CA ARG A 204 -6.29 4.39 -3.18
C ARG A 204 -6.55 5.85 -2.88
N SER A 205 -5.82 6.38 -1.90
CA SER A 205 -5.75 7.82 -1.67
C SER A 205 -5.22 8.53 -2.90
N GLU A 206 -5.93 9.52 -3.39
CA GLU A 206 -5.49 10.33 -4.52
C GLU A 206 -4.39 11.33 -4.09
N VAL A 207 -3.55 11.73 -5.04
CA VAL A 207 -2.46 12.68 -4.78
C VAL A 207 -2.96 13.97 -4.14
N THR A 208 -4.09 14.48 -4.60
CA THR A 208 -4.71 15.71 -4.06
C THR A 208 -5.17 15.57 -2.62
N GLU A 209 -5.68 14.40 -2.24
CA GLU A 209 -6.12 14.12 -0.86
C GLU A 209 -4.90 14.08 0.08
N ILE A 210 -3.84 13.36 -0.33
CA ILE A 210 -2.60 13.27 0.44
C ILE A 210 -1.96 14.66 0.60
N LEU A 211 -1.87 15.45 -0.46
CA LEU A 211 -1.30 16.80 -0.39
C LEU A 211 -2.13 17.74 0.49
N THR A 212 -3.47 17.63 0.45
CA THR A 212 -4.35 18.38 1.35
C THR A 212 -4.08 18.02 2.82
N ALA A 213 -3.91 16.73 3.12
CA ALA A 213 -3.58 16.27 4.47
C ALA A 213 -2.19 16.76 4.92
N VAL A 214 -1.21 16.72 4.01
CA VAL A 214 0.15 17.25 4.26
C VAL A 214 0.11 18.75 4.55
N ASP A 215 -0.58 19.53 3.71
CA ASP A 215 -0.66 20.99 3.89
C ASP A 215 -1.37 21.35 5.22
N SER A 216 -2.40 20.57 5.62
CA SER A 216 -3.08 20.72 6.90
C SER A 216 -2.20 20.37 8.11
N MET A 217 -1.22 19.49 7.95
CA MET A 217 -0.25 19.15 8.99
C MET A 217 0.80 20.24 9.19
N LEU A 218 1.11 20.99 8.13
CA LEU A 218 2.16 22.04 8.16
C LEU A 218 1.66 23.38 8.68
N THR A 219 0.33 23.57 8.82
CA THR A 219 -0.30 24.78 9.34
C THR A 219 -0.54 24.69 10.83
#